data_d5871bf19a649af7caf41ed178a6e5a4
#
_entry.id   d5871bf19a649af7caf41ed178a6e5a4
#
_cell.length_a   1.000
_cell.length_b   1.000
_cell.length_c   1.000
_cell.angle_alpha   90.00
_cell.angle_beta   90.00
_cell.angle_gamma   90.00
#
_symmetry.space_group_name_H-M   'P 1'
#
loop_
_entity.id
_entity.type
_entity.pdbx_description
1 polymer ?
#
loop_
_entity_poly.entity_id
_entity_poly.type
_entity_poly.pdbx_seq_one_letter_code
_entity_poly.pdbx_strand_id
1 'polypeptide(L)'
;VDWLMPYLPPVETLRYDVVDMEFNGDVWNVQVGNLMTVLSEPIGEYYGPRCGVEVFSLGAGQCNADNTDFVAFRDVTSVTSDAPFTQFVVQQDLDLSVIPSNEKWRDGKCVWVTGANQGHVSYIRSVDLVDDRTVTLHLPTPNPIEVDDQCSLSMGCNKLSGAGNTDGDCRNLYDNLANFQGDPFMPTRDETTRGIPTP
;
A
#
# COMPACT_ATOMS: atom_id res chain seq x y z
N VAL A 1 -19.58 29.02 18.45
CA VAL A 1 -19.41 29.96 19.57
C VAL A 1 -20.24 31.19 19.25
N ASP A 2 -21.18 31.52 20.13
CA ASP A 2 -21.96 32.75 20.01
C ASP A 2 -21.09 33.92 20.50
N TRP A 3 -20.68 34.79 19.60
CA TRP A 3 -19.82 35.94 19.87
C TRP A 3 -20.51 37.02 20.77
N LEU A 4 -21.83 36.97 20.83
CA LEU A 4 -22.61 37.92 21.67
C LEU A 4 -22.76 37.43 23.12
N MET A 5 -22.56 36.13 23.37
CA MET A 5 -22.67 35.50 24.68
C MET A 5 -21.54 34.52 24.96
N PRO A 6 -20.29 34.96 25.06
CA PRO A 6 -19.13 34.07 25.16
C PRO A 6 -19.04 33.26 26.45
N TYR A 7 -19.91 33.55 27.41
CA TYR A 7 -20.02 32.80 28.69
C TYR A 7 -20.99 31.61 28.63
N LEU A 8 -21.76 31.47 27.56
CA LEU A 8 -22.57 30.29 27.37
C LEU A 8 -21.75 29.15 26.77
N PRO A 9 -21.94 27.89 27.20
CA PRO A 9 -21.28 26.76 26.58
C PRO A 9 -21.70 26.68 25.10
N PRO A 10 -20.79 26.28 24.21
CA PRO A 10 -21.12 26.10 22.80
C PRO A 10 -22.22 25.05 22.65
N VAL A 11 -23.24 25.39 21.87
CA VAL A 11 -24.33 24.45 21.54
C VAL A 11 -23.92 23.74 20.25
N GLU A 12 -23.83 22.42 20.31
CA GLU A 12 -23.61 21.59 19.11
C GLU A 12 -24.91 21.57 18.31
N THR A 13 -24.94 22.26 17.18
CA THR A 13 -26.12 22.33 16.31
C THR A 13 -26.14 21.22 15.27
N LEU A 14 -24.96 20.86 14.73
CA LEU A 14 -24.83 19.82 13.72
C LEU A 14 -23.44 19.22 13.83
N ARG A 15 -23.34 17.90 13.60
CA ARG A 15 -22.10 17.17 13.47
C ARG A 15 -21.95 16.69 12.04
N TYR A 16 -20.81 16.98 11.45
CA TYR A 16 -20.43 16.50 10.13
C TYR A 16 -19.07 15.81 10.20
N ASP A 17 -18.88 14.82 9.34
CA ASP A 17 -17.58 14.19 9.12
C ASP A 17 -16.98 14.75 7.84
N VAL A 18 -15.65 14.92 7.83
CA VAL A 18 -14.92 15.30 6.62
C VAL A 18 -14.86 14.10 5.70
N VAL A 19 -15.43 14.22 4.51
CA VAL A 19 -15.51 13.15 3.52
C VAL A 19 -14.33 13.21 2.55
N ASP A 20 -13.97 14.43 2.15
CA ASP A 20 -12.86 14.64 1.20
C ASP A 20 -12.20 16.00 1.44
N MET A 21 -10.91 16.10 1.13
CA MET A 21 -10.13 17.34 1.19
C MET A 21 -9.25 17.47 -0.03
N GLU A 22 -9.42 18.54 -0.78
CA GLU A 22 -8.63 18.86 -1.95
C GLU A 22 -7.92 20.21 -1.77
N PHE A 23 -6.63 20.26 -2.10
CA PHE A 23 -5.85 21.49 -2.07
C PHE A 23 -5.53 21.96 -3.48
N ASN A 24 -5.98 23.17 -3.84
CA ASN A 24 -5.78 23.79 -5.14
C ASN A 24 -4.69 24.89 -5.13
N GLY A 25 -3.60 24.66 -4.37
CA GLY A 25 -2.49 25.59 -4.31
C GLY A 25 -2.69 26.79 -3.36
N ASP A 26 -3.86 27.39 -3.31
CA ASP A 26 -4.18 28.55 -2.45
C ASP A 26 -5.36 28.30 -1.50
N VAL A 27 -6.22 27.34 -1.82
CA VAL A 27 -7.47 27.09 -1.09
C VAL A 27 -7.67 25.60 -0.82
N TRP A 28 -8.08 25.30 0.40
CA TRP A 28 -8.59 23.98 0.77
C TRP A 28 -10.08 23.90 0.48
N ASN A 29 -10.47 22.95 -0.37
CA ASN A 29 -11.85 22.54 -0.53
C ASN A 29 -12.11 21.36 0.39
N VAL A 30 -12.99 21.54 1.35
CA VAL A 30 -13.36 20.49 2.31
C VAL A 30 -14.80 20.10 2.06
N GLN A 31 -15.02 18.85 1.68
CA GLN A 31 -16.35 18.28 1.59
C GLN A 31 -16.73 17.68 2.94
N VAL A 32 -17.87 18.12 3.48
CA VAL A 32 -18.41 17.60 4.73
C VAL A 32 -19.69 16.84 4.46
N GLY A 33 -19.81 15.65 5.04
CA GLY A 33 -20.95 14.77 4.92
C GLY A 33 -21.59 14.49 6.28
N ASN A 34 -22.82 14.05 6.25
CA ASN A 34 -23.51 13.54 7.42
C ASN A 34 -23.55 12.00 7.39
N LEU A 35 -24.14 11.39 8.40
CA LEU A 35 -24.28 9.93 8.50
C LEU A 35 -24.91 9.29 7.25
N MET A 36 -25.74 10.02 6.49
CA MET A 36 -26.35 9.52 5.25
C MET A 36 -25.32 9.32 4.14
N THR A 37 -24.23 10.07 4.15
CA THR A 37 -23.13 9.90 3.18
C THR A 37 -22.45 8.54 3.38
N VAL A 38 -22.24 8.15 4.63
CA VAL A 38 -21.67 6.82 4.97
C VAL A 38 -22.61 5.68 4.55
N LEU A 39 -23.91 5.89 4.68
CA LEU A 39 -24.92 4.91 4.26
C LEU A 39 -25.07 4.79 2.73
N SER A 40 -24.60 5.78 1.98
CA SER A 40 -24.62 5.77 0.52
C SER A 40 -23.38 5.09 -0.10
N GLU A 41 -22.36 4.78 0.71
CA GLU A 41 -21.22 4.02 0.23
C GLU A 41 -21.62 2.58 -0.08
N PRO A 42 -21.12 2.00 -1.19
CA PRO A 42 -21.40 0.61 -1.52
C PRO A 42 -20.85 -0.30 -0.42
N ILE A 43 -21.74 -0.99 0.28
CA ILE A 43 -21.38 -1.98 1.29
C ILE A 43 -21.18 -3.32 0.60
N GLY A 44 -19.98 -3.85 0.66
CA GLY A 44 -19.66 -5.17 0.14
C GLY A 44 -18.22 -5.29 -0.35
N GLU A 45 -17.75 -6.50 -0.45
CA GLU A 45 -16.46 -6.77 -1.06
C GLU A 45 -16.57 -6.75 -2.59
N TYR A 46 -15.63 -6.09 -3.24
CA TYR A 46 -15.57 -6.07 -4.69
C TYR A 46 -14.87 -7.33 -5.19
N TYR A 47 -15.62 -8.20 -5.84
CA TYR A 47 -15.06 -9.35 -6.53
C TYR A 47 -14.47 -8.92 -7.87
N GLY A 48 -13.21 -9.25 -8.10
CA GLY A 48 -12.48 -8.92 -9.31
C GLY A 48 -11.43 -9.96 -9.66
N PRO A 49 -10.80 -9.87 -10.83
CA PRO A 49 -9.75 -10.80 -11.25
C PRO A 49 -8.45 -10.67 -10.44
N ARG A 50 -8.34 -9.63 -9.63
CA ARG A 50 -7.19 -9.37 -8.76
C ARG A 50 -7.52 -9.66 -7.30
N CYS A 51 -6.52 -10.14 -6.58
CA CYS A 51 -6.61 -10.34 -5.13
C CYS A 51 -6.79 -9.00 -4.40
N GLY A 52 -7.83 -8.90 -3.56
CA GLY A 52 -8.13 -7.70 -2.79
C GLY A 52 -7.37 -7.57 -1.47
N VAL A 53 -6.80 -8.67 -0.95
CA VAL A 53 -6.15 -8.68 0.36
C VAL A 53 -4.70 -8.23 0.30
N GLU A 54 -4.20 -7.76 1.42
CA GLU A 54 -2.82 -7.33 1.55
C GLU A 54 -1.87 -8.55 1.58
N VAL A 55 -0.69 -8.41 0.95
CA VAL A 55 0.32 -9.46 0.95
C VAL A 55 0.83 -9.72 2.38
N PHE A 56 1.05 -10.99 2.73
CA PHE A 56 1.46 -11.46 4.05
C PHE A 56 0.49 -11.15 5.19
N SER A 57 -0.73 -10.71 4.90
CA SER A 57 -1.77 -10.61 5.94
C SER A 57 -2.18 -12.00 6.42
N LEU A 58 -2.44 -12.13 7.74
CA LEU A 58 -2.73 -13.40 8.39
C LEU A 58 -4.17 -13.46 8.87
N GLY A 59 -4.81 -14.62 8.72
CA GLY A 59 -6.16 -14.88 9.21
C GLY A 59 -7.06 -15.56 8.18
N ALA A 60 -8.30 -15.81 8.57
CA ALA A 60 -9.29 -16.38 7.67
C ALA A 60 -9.63 -15.37 6.55
N GLY A 61 -9.60 -15.81 5.28
CA GLY A 61 -9.82 -14.95 4.14
C GLY A 61 -8.69 -13.95 3.87
N GLN A 62 -7.50 -14.16 4.42
CA GLN A 62 -6.31 -13.33 4.20
C GLN A 62 -5.29 -14.04 3.30
N CYS A 63 -4.21 -13.35 2.98
CA CYS A 63 -3.17 -13.85 2.10
C CYS A 63 -2.49 -15.11 2.65
N ASN A 64 -2.11 -15.11 3.94
CA ASN A 64 -1.40 -16.21 4.63
C ASN A 64 -0.14 -16.74 3.91
N ALA A 65 0.45 -15.98 2.99
CA ALA A 65 1.73 -16.35 2.38
C ALA A 65 2.84 -16.32 3.44
N ASP A 66 3.76 -17.28 3.37
CA ASP A 66 4.97 -17.26 4.19
C ASP A 66 5.85 -16.08 3.76
N ASN A 67 6.27 -15.28 4.72
CA ASN A 67 7.09 -14.09 4.48
C ASN A 67 8.58 -14.28 4.82
N THR A 68 8.98 -15.47 5.26
CA THR A 68 10.32 -15.73 5.81
C THR A 68 11.44 -15.34 4.84
N ASP A 69 11.28 -15.68 3.55
CA ASP A 69 12.27 -15.41 2.51
C ASP A 69 12.06 -14.05 1.79
N PHE A 70 10.97 -13.34 2.11
CA PHE A 70 10.52 -12.14 1.39
C PHE A 70 10.55 -10.86 2.25
N VAL A 71 11.11 -10.95 3.45
CA VAL A 71 11.29 -9.83 4.37
C VAL A 71 12.75 -9.70 4.75
N ALA A 72 13.28 -8.49 4.62
CA ALA A 72 14.66 -8.19 4.93
C ALA A 72 14.76 -7.02 5.90
N PHE A 73 15.51 -7.19 7.00
CA PHE A 73 15.89 -6.10 7.88
C PHE A 73 17.14 -5.41 7.34
N ARG A 74 17.12 -4.08 7.27
CA ARG A 74 18.22 -3.29 6.69
C ARG A 74 18.41 -1.98 7.42
N ASP A 75 19.68 -1.57 7.48
CA ASP A 75 20.08 -0.27 7.97
C ASP A 75 20.18 0.71 6.80
N VAL A 76 19.80 1.94 7.04
CA VAL A 76 19.95 3.04 6.10
C VAL A 76 21.42 3.46 6.06
N THR A 77 22.05 3.41 4.90
CA THR A 77 23.47 3.79 4.74
C THR A 77 23.65 5.22 4.25
N SER A 78 22.71 5.72 3.48
CA SER A 78 22.68 7.12 3.06
C SER A 78 21.25 7.56 2.71
N VAL A 79 21.02 8.86 2.76
CA VAL A 79 19.76 9.49 2.35
C VAL A 79 20.01 10.30 1.10
N THR A 80 19.29 10.00 0.03
CA THR A 80 19.51 10.63 -1.29
C THR A 80 18.69 11.90 -1.52
N SER A 81 17.77 12.21 -0.60
CA SER A 81 16.87 13.35 -0.71
C SER A 81 16.66 14.04 0.64
N ASP A 82 16.97 15.33 0.70
CA ASP A 82 16.77 16.13 1.92
C ASP A 82 15.29 16.37 2.23
N ALA A 83 14.47 16.52 1.24
CA ALA A 83 13.01 16.58 1.33
C ALA A 83 12.40 16.52 -0.09
N PRO A 84 11.25 15.90 -0.28
CA PRO A 84 10.46 15.13 0.68
C PRO A 84 11.09 13.76 0.96
N PHE A 85 11.28 13.35 2.17
CA PHE A 85 11.95 12.13 2.63
C PHE A 85 11.37 10.84 2.02
N THR A 86 11.62 10.64 0.73
CA THR A 86 11.05 9.56 -0.08
C THR A 86 12.08 8.58 -0.59
N GLN A 87 13.38 8.91 -0.50
CA GLN A 87 14.45 8.07 -1.04
C GLN A 87 15.58 7.89 -0.02
N PHE A 88 16.04 6.66 0.09
CA PHE A 88 17.20 6.29 0.91
C PHE A 88 17.89 5.05 0.34
N VAL A 89 19.15 4.88 0.71
CA VAL A 89 19.97 3.73 0.34
C VAL A 89 20.09 2.79 1.52
N VAL A 90 19.95 1.50 1.28
CA VAL A 90 20.09 0.48 2.30
C VAL A 90 21.37 -0.33 2.13
N GLN A 91 21.78 -0.99 3.22
CA GLN A 91 22.98 -1.82 3.26
C GLN A 91 22.96 -2.94 2.20
N GLN A 92 24.13 -3.27 1.67
CA GLN A 92 24.34 -4.06 0.46
C GLN A 92 24.08 -5.58 0.60
N ASP A 93 23.93 -6.14 1.79
CA ASP A 93 23.84 -7.59 2.05
C ASP A 93 22.46 -8.23 1.76
N LEU A 94 21.70 -7.69 0.81
CA LEU A 94 20.54 -8.40 0.30
C LEU A 94 21.04 -9.63 -0.47
N ASP A 95 20.86 -10.81 0.08
CA ASP A 95 20.95 -12.04 -0.69
C ASP A 95 19.77 -12.05 -1.69
N LEU A 96 20.04 -11.55 -2.88
CA LEU A 96 19.06 -11.41 -3.96
C LEU A 96 18.92 -12.67 -4.79
N SER A 97 19.54 -13.76 -4.38
CA SER A 97 19.49 -15.02 -5.13
C SER A 97 18.08 -15.57 -5.29
N VAL A 98 17.17 -15.19 -4.41
CA VAL A 98 15.75 -15.56 -4.40
C VAL A 98 14.86 -14.52 -5.09
N ILE A 99 15.34 -13.29 -5.30
CA ILE A 99 14.53 -12.15 -5.75
C ILE A 99 14.72 -11.90 -7.25
N PRO A 100 13.74 -12.20 -8.09
CA PRO A 100 13.93 -12.22 -9.54
C PRO A 100 14.04 -10.86 -10.21
N SER A 101 13.60 -9.75 -9.60
CA SER A 101 13.68 -8.42 -10.23
C SER A 101 13.32 -7.26 -9.29
N ASN A 102 13.75 -6.04 -9.64
CA ASN A 102 13.40 -4.79 -8.95
C ASN A 102 11.88 -4.56 -8.84
N GLU A 103 11.12 -5.04 -9.82
CA GLU A 103 9.67 -4.86 -9.90
C GLU A 103 8.92 -5.58 -8.78
N LYS A 104 9.49 -6.65 -8.20
CA LYS A 104 8.86 -7.42 -7.13
C LYS A 104 8.78 -6.70 -5.79
N TRP A 105 9.54 -5.61 -5.63
CA TRP A 105 9.47 -4.76 -4.45
C TRP A 105 8.35 -3.72 -4.51
N ARG A 106 7.81 -3.46 -5.69
CA ARG A 106 6.75 -2.49 -5.86
C ARG A 106 5.51 -2.87 -5.05
N ASP A 107 4.92 -1.89 -4.38
CA ASP A 107 3.77 -2.03 -3.48
C ASP A 107 4.05 -2.94 -2.25
N GLY A 108 5.33 -3.22 -1.99
CA GLY A 108 5.79 -3.82 -0.74
C GLY A 108 5.78 -2.81 0.40
N LYS A 109 6.03 -3.30 1.62
CA LYS A 109 6.05 -2.46 2.82
C LYS A 109 7.48 -2.18 3.29
N CYS A 110 7.67 -0.98 3.78
CA CYS A 110 8.81 -0.57 4.58
C CYS A 110 8.30 -0.25 5.99
N VAL A 111 8.63 -1.07 6.96
CA VAL A 111 8.26 -0.86 8.37
C VAL A 111 9.49 -0.35 9.11
N TRP A 112 9.42 0.83 9.67
CA TRP A 112 10.51 1.44 10.41
C TRP A 112 10.63 0.80 11.80
N VAL A 113 11.82 0.27 12.11
CA VAL A 113 12.10 -0.44 13.37
C VAL A 113 12.73 0.50 14.39
N THR A 114 13.56 1.43 13.93
CA THR A 114 14.24 2.44 14.78
C THR A 114 14.07 3.84 14.20
N GLY A 115 14.66 4.84 14.88
CA GLY A 115 14.69 6.23 14.45
C GLY A 115 13.39 6.99 14.73
N ALA A 116 13.30 8.21 14.19
CA ALA A 116 12.16 9.11 14.39
C ALA A 116 10.85 8.59 13.78
N ASN A 117 10.96 7.65 12.83
CA ASN A 117 9.83 7.03 12.15
C ASN A 117 9.44 5.66 12.73
N GLN A 118 9.97 5.24 13.87
CA GLN A 118 9.71 3.93 14.46
C GLN A 118 8.21 3.60 14.52
N GLY A 119 7.84 2.39 14.03
CA GLY A 119 6.47 1.91 13.97
C GLY A 119 5.66 2.46 12.78
N HIS A 120 6.18 3.42 12.01
CA HIS A 120 5.53 3.89 10.81
C HIS A 120 5.66 2.86 9.68
N VAL A 121 4.60 2.72 8.89
CA VAL A 121 4.55 1.84 7.71
C VAL A 121 4.48 2.70 6.46
N SER A 122 5.47 2.55 5.59
CA SER A 122 5.52 3.19 4.27
C SER A 122 5.39 2.13 3.18
N TYR A 123 4.88 2.51 2.01
CA TYR A 123 4.80 1.61 0.87
C TYR A 123 5.90 1.92 -0.15
N ILE A 124 6.50 0.86 -0.68
CA ILE A 124 7.62 0.93 -1.61
C ILE A 124 7.08 1.21 -3.02
N ARG A 125 7.57 2.26 -3.65
CA ARG A 125 7.30 2.56 -5.05
C ARG A 125 8.21 1.80 -5.99
N SER A 126 9.50 1.79 -5.68
CA SER A 126 10.52 1.08 -6.45
C SER A 126 11.76 0.84 -5.60
N VAL A 127 12.51 -0.19 -5.94
CA VAL A 127 13.86 -0.44 -5.43
C VAL A 127 14.78 -0.57 -6.62
N ASP A 128 15.89 0.15 -6.63
CA ASP A 128 16.97 -0.06 -7.58
C ASP A 128 18.02 -0.96 -6.94
N LEU A 129 18.20 -2.14 -7.49
CA LEU A 129 19.11 -3.17 -6.97
C LEU A 129 20.48 -3.17 -7.68
N VAL A 130 20.62 -2.42 -8.77
CA VAL A 130 21.79 -2.55 -9.64
C VAL A 130 22.98 -1.74 -9.11
N ASP A 131 22.78 -0.48 -8.73
CA ASP A 131 23.89 0.39 -8.39
C ASP A 131 23.96 0.71 -6.89
N ASP A 132 22.92 1.27 -6.29
CA ASP A 132 22.98 1.83 -4.94
C ASP A 132 21.96 1.26 -3.96
N ARG A 133 21.13 0.30 -4.39
CA ARG A 133 20.00 -0.22 -3.57
C ARG A 133 19.14 0.89 -2.99
N THR A 134 18.83 1.82 -3.85
CA THR A 134 17.98 2.94 -3.52
C THR A 134 16.53 2.49 -3.41
N VAL A 135 15.95 2.70 -2.26
CA VAL A 135 14.53 2.48 -1.99
C VAL A 135 13.81 3.80 -2.19
N THR A 136 12.77 3.80 -3.02
CA THR A 136 11.87 4.95 -3.21
C THR A 136 10.49 4.61 -2.66
N LEU A 137 9.96 5.47 -1.80
CA LEU A 137 8.63 5.33 -1.22
C LEU A 137 7.56 6.02 -2.07
N HIS A 138 6.30 5.59 -1.96
CA HIS A 138 5.17 6.27 -2.60
C HIS A 138 4.87 7.63 -1.96
N LEU A 139 4.98 7.72 -0.65
CA LEU A 139 4.73 8.92 0.14
C LEU A 139 5.93 9.21 1.05
N PRO A 140 6.18 10.49 1.36
CA PRO A 140 7.22 10.85 2.30
C PRO A 140 6.91 10.32 3.71
N THR A 141 7.97 10.03 4.46
CA THR A 141 7.85 9.73 5.88
C THR A 141 7.49 10.98 6.68
N PRO A 142 6.77 10.84 7.81
CA PRO A 142 6.39 11.99 8.63
C PRO A 142 7.58 12.71 9.26
N ASN A 143 8.69 12.02 9.49
CA ASN A 143 9.92 12.59 10.03
C ASN A 143 11.10 12.34 9.07
N PRO A 144 12.20 13.09 9.18
CA PRO A 144 13.43 12.82 8.43
C PRO A 144 13.89 11.37 8.62
N ILE A 145 14.44 10.79 7.55
CA ILE A 145 15.13 9.52 7.58
C ILE A 145 16.60 9.82 7.87
N GLU A 146 17.19 9.11 8.81
CA GLU A 146 18.58 9.30 9.20
C GLU A 146 19.41 8.06 8.85
N VAL A 147 20.73 8.25 8.73
CA VAL A 147 21.67 7.13 8.58
C VAL A 147 21.64 6.30 9.87
N ASP A 148 21.77 4.98 9.74
CA ASP A 148 21.65 3.98 10.80
C ASP A 148 20.20 3.75 11.30
N ASP A 149 19.20 4.41 10.74
CA ASP A 149 17.81 4.00 10.93
C ASP A 149 17.62 2.59 10.37
N GLN A 150 16.93 1.75 11.12
CA GLN A 150 16.64 0.38 10.70
C GLN A 150 15.22 0.25 10.19
N CYS A 151 15.06 -0.43 9.07
CA CYS A 151 13.77 -0.75 8.49
C CYS A 151 13.66 -2.24 8.10
N SER A 152 12.44 -2.74 8.13
CA SER A 152 12.06 -4.03 7.59
C SER A 152 11.41 -3.82 6.22
N LEU A 153 12.02 -4.33 5.18
CA LEU A 153 11.51 -4.26 3.81
C LEU A 153 10.84 -5.58 3.46
N SER A 154 9.61 -5.55 3.00
CA SER A 154 8.91 -6.71 2.47
C SER A 154 8.60 -6.53 0.99
N MET A 155 8.62 -7.62 0.24
CA MET A 155 8.25 -7.61 -1.17
C MET A 155 6.77 -7.33 -1.36
N GLY A 156 6.43 -6.78 -2.52
CA GLY A 156 5.06 -6.54 -2.95
C GLY A 156 4.45 -7.74 -3.67
N CYS A 157 3.25 -7.53 -4.20
CA CYS A 157 2.53 -8.54 -4.97
C CYS A 157 1.74 -7.86 -6.08
N ASN A 158 1.82 -8.39 -7.30
CA ASN A 158 1.06 -7.86 -8.45
C ASN A 158 -0.45 -8.18 -8.40
N LYS A 159 -0.89 -8.89 -7.35
CA LYS A 159 -2.29 -9.25 -7.12
C LYS A 159 -2.92 -10.15 -8.19
N LEU A 160 -2.10 -10.79 -9.01
CA LEU A 160 -2.55 -11.76 -10.01
C LEU A 160 -2.32 -13.18 -9.51
N SER A 161 -3.22 -14.10 -9.90
CA SER A 161 -3.19 -15.50 -9.44
C SER A 161 -1.99 -16.29 -9.96
N GLY A 162 -1.57 -16.05 -11.21
CA GLY A 162 -0.63 -16.93 -11.92
C GLY A 162 -1.28 -18.23 -12.45
N ALA A 163 -2.59 -18.36 -12.38
CA ALA A 163 -3.30 -19.45 -13.02
C ALA A 163 -3.35 -19.27 -14.55
N GLY A 164 -3.24 -20.34 -15.32
CA GLY A 164 -3.38 -20.30 -16.78
C GLY A 164 -2.23 -19.60 -17.52
N ASN A 165 -0.99 -19.76 -17.08
CA ASN A 165 0.21 -19.14 -17.68
C ASN A 165 0.26 -17.61 -17.58
N THR A 166 -0.43 -17.01 -16.63
CA THR A 166 -0.33 -15.58 -16.34
C THR A 166 0.87 -15.29 -15.44
N ASP A 167 1.44 -14.09 -15.54
CA ASP A 167 2.59 -13.65 -14.73
C ASP A 167 2.12 -13.20 -13.34
N GLY A 168 1.50 -14.13 -12.58
CA GLY A 168 0.93 -13.86 -11.27
C GLY A 168 1.87 -14.27 -10.13
N ASP A 169 2.12 -13.34 -9.23
CA ASP A 169 3.01 -13.55 -8.08
C ASP A 169 2.45 -14.56 -7.09
N CYS A 170 1.13 -14.63 -6.95
CA CYS A 170 0.50 -15.51 -5.96
C CYS A 170 0.93 -16.97 -6.11
N ARG A 171 0.95 -17.50 -7.34
CA ARG A 171 1.41 -18.85 -7.63
C ARG A 171 2.92 -18.92 -7.85
N ASN A 172 3.45 -18.02 -8.69
CA ASN A 172 4.79 -18.20 -9.24
C ASN A 172 5.89 -17.76 -8.28
N LEU A 173 5.60 -16.82 -7.38
CA LEU A 173 6.55 -16.30 -6.41
C LEU A 173 6.29 -16.83 -5.00
N TYR A 174 5.02 -16.83 -4.57
CA TYR A 174 4.64 -17.16 -3.19
C TYR A 174 4.09 -18.57 -3.00
N ASP A 175 3.87 -19.33 -4.08
CA ASP A 175 3.21 -20.67 -4.07
C ASP A 175 1.93 -20.68 -3.21
N ASN A 176 1.14 -19.61 -3.29
CA ASN A 176 0.04 -19.34 -2.39
C ASN A 176 -1.34 -19.27 -3.09
N LEU A 177 -1.50 -19.97 -4.21
CA LEU A 177 -2.73 -19.94 -5.00
C LEU A 177 -3.98 -20.36 -4.21
N ALA A 178 -3.81 -21.24 -3.21
CA ALA A 178 -4.92 -21.71 -2.37
C ALA A 178 -5.59 -20.58 -1.56
N ASN A 179 -4.87 -19.52 -1.25
CA ASN A 179 -5.35 -18.34 -0.51
C ASN A 179 -5.61 -17.13 -1.42
N PHE A 180 -5.66 -17.32 -2.73
CA PHE A 180 -5.95 -16.25 -3.66
C PHE A 180 -7.40 -15.76 -3.48
N GLN A 181 -7.57 -14.47 -3.20
CA GLN A 181 -8.87 -13.85 -2.90
C GLN A 181 -9.44 -13.05 -4.09
N GLY A 182 -9.18 -13.49 -5.28
CA GLY A 182 -9.76 -12.96 -6.52
C GLY A 182 -10.36 -14.07 -7.36
N ASP A 183 -11.06 -13.70 -8.43
CA ASP A 183 -11.53 -14.66 -9.42
C ASP A 183 -10.75 -14.49 -10.73
N PRO A 184 -9.71 -15.31 -10.97
CA PRO A 184 -8.87 -15.20 -12.17
C PRO A 184 -9.61 -15.52 -13.48
N PHE A 185 -10.78 -16.11 -13.39
CA PHE A 185 -11.61 -16.51 -14.54
C PHE A 185 -12.79 -15.59 -14.76
N MET A 186 -12.87 -14.49 -14.00
CA MET A 186 -13.92 -13.50 -14.20
C MET A 186 -13.81 -12.90 -15.61
N PRO A 187 -14.88 -12.95 -16.41
CA PRO A 187 -14.85 -12.41 -17.76
C PRO A 187 -14.60 -10.89 -17.71
N THR A 188 -13.80 -10.41 -18.62
CA THR A 188 -13.54 -8.97 -18.77
C THR A 188 -14.81 -8.25 -19.23
N ARG A 189 -14.87 -6.93 -19.06
CA ARG A 189 -15.99 -6.12 -19.51
C ARG A 189 -16.27 -6.33 -21.01
N ASP A 190 -15.23 -6.50 -21.81
CA ASP A 190 -15.36 -6.74 -23.26
C ASP A 190 -15.99 -8.11 -23.56
N GLU A 191 -15.63 -9.15 -22.81
CA GLU A 191 -16.21 -10.48 -22.96
C GLU A 191 -17.68 -10.54 -22.53
N THR A 192 -18.05 -9.78 -21.48
CA THR A 192 -19.45 -9.69 -21.03
C THR A 192 -20.33 -8.90 -21.99
N THR A 193 -19.78 -7.94 -22.72
CA THR A 193 -20.54 -7.08 -23.63
C THR A 193 -20.58 -7.60 -25.07
N ARG A 194 -19.54 -8.34 -25.51
CA ARG A 194 -19.43 -8.86 -26.90
C ARG A 194 -19.80 -10.34 -27.05
N GLY A 195 -20.06 -11.03 -25.94
CA GLY A 195 -20.19 -12.48 -25.91
C GLY A 195 -18.84 -13.18 -26.05
N ILE A 196 -18.75 -14.40 -25.49
CA ILE A 196 -17.57 -15.24 -25.65
C ILE A 196 -17.47 -15.65 -27.10
N PRO A 197 -16.36 -15.42 -27.83
CA PRO A 197 -16.19 -15.98 -29.18
C PRO A 197 -16.34 -17.49 -29.07
N THR A 198 -17.33 -18.03 -29.75
CA THR A 198 -17.44 -19.48 -29.89
C THR A 198 -16.24 -20.00 -30.69
N PRO A 199 -15.59 -21.09 -30.25
CA PRO A 199 -14.43 -21.68 -30.91
C PRO A 199 -14.74 -22.14 -32.34
#